data_30b84d232cbbf60d45c4abe90c0ef0da
#
_entry.id   30b84d232cbbf60d45c4abe90c0ef0da
#
_cell.length_a   1.000
_cell.length_b   1.000
_cell.length_c   1.000
_cell.angle_alpha   90.00
_cell.angle_beta   90.00
_cell.angle_gamma   90.00
#
_symmetry.space_group_name_H-M   'P 1'
#
loop_
_entity.id
_entity.type
_entity.pdbx_description
1 polymer ?
#
loop_
_entity_poly.entity_id
_entity_poly.type
_entity_poly.pdbx_seq_one_letter_code
_entity_poly.pdbx_strand_id
1 'polypeptide(L)'
;VRGEKCSRLAGREVGEVLLEAFSTRSPRVRIAGFKVFYYHPNDDSSETLWQILLGLSGLKVIHLKRENILKTLVSRKIASVEDVWKNKGESQQERSQELPTVRFSEKELADGFAQTRAWENWGEELFQHQPTFSLTYEDLVQQRREMMSRVFAFLGVDDLGTETVLEKQ
;
A
#
# COMPACT_ATOMS: atom_id res chain seq x y z
N VAL A 1 -13.31 -14.69 -4.64
CA VAL A 1 -13.07 -13.84 -5.83
C VAL A 1 -11.67 -13.18 -5.81
N ARG A 2 -10.97 -13.04 -4.65
CA ARG A 2 -9.61 -12.45 -4.57
C ARG A 2 -8.47 -13.42 -4.87
N GLY A 3 -8.62 -14.71 -4.60
CA GLY A 3 -7.56 -15.71 -4.83
C GLY A 3 -7.32 -16.04 -6.30
N GLU A 4 -8.37 -16.04 -7.13
CA GLU A 4 -8.26 -16.35 -8.56
C GLU A 4 -7.60 -15.23 -9.39
N LYS A 5 -7.66 -13.97 -8.93
CA LYS A 5 -7.01 -12.86 -9.63
C LYS A 5 -5.48 -12.86 -9.50
N CYS A 6 -4.95 -13.32 -8.36
CA CYS A 6 -3.49 -13.39 -8.17
C CYS A 6 -2.84 -14.47 -9.06
N SER A 7 -3.52 -15.61 -9.26
CA SER A 7 -2.99 -16.70 -10.11
C SER A 7 -3.00 -16.35 -11.60
N ARG A 8 -3.90 -15.46 -12.06
CA ARG A 8 -3.96 -15.01 -13.46
C ARG A 8 -2.85 -14.04 -13.84
N LEU A 9 -2.14 -13.48 -12.88
CA LEU A 9 -1.09 -12.49 -13.09
C LEU A 9 0.32 -13.11 -13.08
N ALA A 10 0.44 -14.36 -12.63
CA ALA A 10 1.72 -15.06 -12.60
C ALA A 10 2.22 -15.29 -14.04
N GLY A 11 3.42 -14.78 -14.33
CA GLY A 11 4.08 -14.94 -15.64
C GLY A 11 3.67 -13.91 -16.70
N ARG A 12 2.89 -12.87 -16.33
CA ARG A 12 2.58 -11.76 -17.23
C ARG A 12 3.50 -10.57 -16.99
N GLU A 13 3.85 -9.89 -18.09
CA GLU A 13 4.61 -8.64 -18.01
C GLU A 13 3.85 -7.59 -17.20
N VAL A 14 4.56 -6.88 -16.32
CA VAL A 14 3.99 -5.85 -15.43
C VAL A 14 3.23 -4.79 -16.24
N GLY A 15 3.73 -4.40 -17.40
CA GLY A 15 3.08 -3.45 -18.30
C GLY A 15 1.72 -3.92 -18.80
N GLU A 16 1.58 -5.20 -19.15
CA GLU A 16 0.30 -5.79 -19.59
C GLU A 16 -0.73 -5.79 -18.46
N VAL A 17 -0.31 -6.15 -17.24
CA VAL A 17 -1.16 -6.15 -16.05
C VAL A 17 -1.69 -4.74 -15.75
N LEU A 18 -0.83 -3.73 -15.84
CA LEU A 18 -1.22 -2.34 -15.64
C LEU A 18 -2.15 -1.86 -16.76
N LEU A 19 -1.83 -2.15 -18.02
CA LEU A 19 -2.67 -1.79 -19.15
C LEU A 19 -4.05 -2.43 -19.03
N GLU A 20 -4.14 -3.70 -18.70
CA GLU A 20 -5.44 -4.35 -18.48
C GLU A 20 -6.19 -3.74 -17.29
N ALA A 21 -5.49 -3.46 -16.18
CA ALA A 21 -6.09 -2.80 -15.01
C ALA A 21 -6.67 -1.42 -15.34
N PHE A 22 -6.12 -0.72 -16.30
CA PHE A 22 -6.55 0.65 -16.68
C PHE A 22 -7.37 0.74 -17.97
N SER A 23 -7.31 -0.24 -18.86
CA SER A 23 -8.01 -0.20 -20.18
C SER A 23 -9.46 -0.65 -20.14
N THR A 24 -9.86 -1.52 -19.24
CA THR A 24 -11.22 -2.10 -19.18
C THR A 24 -12.20 -1.29 -18.33
N ARG A 25 -12.21 0.03 -18.48
CA ARG A 25 -13.02 0.86 -17.57
C ARG A 25 -14.24 1.44 -18.24
N SER A 26 -15.35 1.39 -17.49
CA SER A 26 -16.56 2.13 -17.84
C SER A 26 -16.25 3.63 -18.00
N PRO A 27 -16.86 4.32 -18.96
CA PRO A 27 -16.75 5.79 -19.10
C PRO A 27 -17.12 6.57 -17.83
N ARG A 28 -17.78 5.93 -16.88
CA ARG A 28 -18.12 6.51 -15.56
C ARG A 28 -16.96 6.50 -14.57
N VAL A 29 -15.89 5.74 -14.82
CA VAL A 29 -14.73 5.68 -13.93
C VAL A 29 -13.84 6.89 -14.19
N ARG A 30 -13.81 7.82 -13.24
CA ARG A 30 -13.00 9.03 -13.33
C ARG A 30 -11.56 8.82 -12.86
N ILE A 31 -11.37 7.94 -11.88
CA ILE A 31 -10.06 7.64 -11.29
C ILE A 31 -9.91 6.14 -11.12
N ALA A 32 -8.72 5.67 -11.37
CA ALA A 32 -8.29 4.33 -11.08
C ALA A 32 -6.98 4.36 -10.32
N GLY A 33 -6.84 3.52 -9.32
CA GLY A 33 -5.64 3.46 -8.52
C GLY A 33 -5.36 2.06 -7.99
N PHE A 34 -4.14 1.86 -7.54
CA PHE A 34 -3.71 0.65 -6.87
C PHE A 34 -2.66 1.01 -5.81
N LYS A 35 -2.40 0.07 -4.91
CA LYS A 35 -1.41 0.22 -3.86
C LYS A 35 -0.14 -0.56 -4.22
N VAL A 36 1.00 0.10 -4.12
CA VAL A 36 2.32 -0.50 -4.27
C VAL A 36 3.10 -0.29 -2.96
N PHE A 37 3.82 -1.30 -2.53
CA PHE A 37 4.81 -1.16 -1.48
C PHE A 37 6.20 -1.10 -2.11
N TYR A 38 7.14 -0.42 -1.46
CA TYR A 38 8.53 -0.26 -1.94
C TYR A 38 9.27 -1.58 -2.16
N TYR A 39 8.87 -2.62 -1.43
CA TYR A 39 9.48 -3.95 -1.51
C TYR A 39 8.77 -4.92 -2.46
N HIS A 40 7.67 -4.53 -3.10
CA HIS A 40 6.94 -5.43 -4.00
C HIS A 40 7.73 -5.80 -5.26
N PRO A 41 8.43 -4.88 -5.89
CA PRO A 41 9.30 -5.24 -6.98
C PRO A 41 10.70 -5.53 -6.45
N ASN A 42 10.97 -6.78 -6.06
CA ASN A 42 12.28 -7.22 -5.57
C ASN A 42 13.09 -8.00 -6.62
N ASP A 43 12.70 -7.91 -7.88
CA ASP A 43 13.34 -8.59 -9.01
C ASP A 43 13.67 -7.60 -10.12
N ASP A 44 14.25 -8.10 -11.20
CA ASP A 44 14.62 -7.30 -12.38
C ASP A 44 13.43 -6.58 -13.04
N SER A 45 12.20 -6.98 -12.71
CA SER A 45 10.97 -6.30 -13.16
C SER A 45 10.68 -4.99 -12.40
N SER A 46 11.37 -4.75 -11.29
CA SER A 46 11.15 -3.59 -10.43
C SER A 46 11.41 -2.27 -11.14
N GLU A 47 12.53 -2.18 -11.85
CA GLU A 47 12.90 -0.98 -12.61
C GLU A 47 11.87 -0.69 -13.70
N THR A 48 11.39 -1.74 -14.37
CA THR A 48 10.36 -1.63 -15.40
C THR A 48 9.04 -1.09 -14.83
N LEU A 49 8.59 -1.57 -13.65
CA LEU A 49 7.38 -1.07 -13.01
C LEU A 49 7.47 0.44 -12.73
N TRP A 50 8.57 0.88 -12.13
CA TRP A 50 8.72 2.30 -11.77
C TRP A 50 8.81 3.20 -13.00
N GLN A 51 9.52 2.76 -14.05
CA GLN A 51 9.58 3.48 -15.32
C GLN A 51 8.21 3.60 -15.99
N ILE A 52 7.41 2.52 -16.00
CA ILE A 52 6.04 2.55 -16.53
C ILE A 52 5.19 3.54 -15.75
N LEU A 53 5.26 3.51 -14.42
CA LEU A 53 4.49 4.43 -13.57
C LEU A 53 4.86 5.88 -13.83
N LEU A 54 6.16 6.19 -13.91
CA LEU A 54 6.63 7.55 -14.19
C LEU A 54 6.23 8.04 -15.59
N GLY A 55 6.05 7.13 -16.54
CA GLY A 55 5.58 7.44 -17.90
C GLY A 55 4.07 7.65 -18.02
N LEU A 56 3.28 7.36 -16.97
CA LEU A 56 1.83 7.53 -17.03
C LEU A 56 1.42 9.00 -17.04
N SER A 57 0.71 9.41 -18.08
CA SER A 57 0.11 10.75 -18.15
C SER A 57 -0.97 10.90 -17.07
N GLY A 58 -0.90 11.97 -16.30
CA GLY A 58 -1.87 12.26 -15.24
C GLY A 58 -1.69 11.42 -13.98
N LEU A 59 -0.53 10.77 -13.80
CA LEU A 59 -0.20 10.09 -12.55
C LEU A 59 -0.32 11.07 -11.37
N LYS A 60 -1.03 10.64 -10.35
CA LYS A 60 -1.07 11.28 -9.03
C LYS A 60 -0.64 10.28 -7.97
N VAL A 61 0.28 10.67 -7.13
CA VAL A 61 0.85 9.81 -6.10
C VAL A 61 0.27 10.18 -4.74
N ILE A 62 -0.23 9.19 -4.01
CA ILE A 62 -0.57 9.33 -2.60
C ILE A 62 0.50 8.59 -1.81
N HIS A 63 1.36 9.34 -1.14
CA HIS A 63 2.45 8.81 -0.35
C HIS A 63 2.03 8.67 1.11
N LEU A 64 1.61 7.46 1.49
CA LEU A 64 1.20 7.15 2.85
C LEU A 64 2.38 6.65 3.66
N LYS A 65 2.80 7.45 4.64
CA LYS A 65 3.86 7.11 5.60
C LYS A 65 3.28 6.70 6.96
N ARG A 66 4.10 6.13 7.79
CA ARG A 66 3.75 5.86 9.18
C ARG A 66 4.82 6.43 10.11
N GLU A 67 4.43 7.33 11.00
CA GLU A 67 5.36 7.97 11.93
C GLU A 67 5.95 6.94 12.90
N ASN A 68 5.10 6.08 13.44
CA ASN A 68 5.54 5.02 14.34
C ASN A 68 6.05 3.79 13.56
N ILE A 69 7.32 3.87 13.12
CA ILE A 69 7.98 2.78 12.38
C ILE A 69 8.02 1.49 13.18
N LEU A 70 8.18 1.55 14.50
CA LEU A 70 8.19 0.34 15.35
C LEU A 70 6.90 -0.46 15.20
N LYS A 71 5.74 0.21 15.19
CA LYS A 71 4.45 -0.47 14.93
C LYS A 71 4.40 -1.12 13.55
N THR A 72 5.05 -0.53 12.56
CA THR A 72 5.16 -1.13 11.22
C THR A 72 6.01 -2.40 11.25
N LEU A 73 7.15 -2.37 11.93
CA LEU A 73 8.03 -3.53 12.06
C LEU A 73 7.35 -4.67 12.83
N VAL A 74 6.68 -4.35 13.93
CA VAL A 74 5.89 -5.31 14.72
C VAL A 74 4.81 -5.97 13.85
N SER A 75 4.02 -5.19 13.15
CA SER A 75 2.96 -5.70 12.27
C SER A 75 3.49 -6.61 11.16
N ARG A 76 4.62 -6.26 10.55
CA ARG A 76 5.29 -7.11 9.54
C ARG A 76 5.77 -8.42 10.14
N LYS A 77 6.41 -8.35 11.32
CA LYS A 77 6.94 -9.56 11.98
C LYS A 77 5.82 -10.50 12.42
N ILE A 78 4.73 -9.98 12.96
CA ILE A 78 3.52 -10.76 13.27
C ILE A 78 2.99 -11.43 12.00
N ALA A 79 2.80 -10.68 10.93
CA ALA A 79 2.30 -11.21 9.68
C ALA A 79 3.19 -12.30 9.07
N SER A 80 4.51 -12.23 9.26
CA SER A 80 5.45 -13.25 8.80
C SER A 80 5.44 -14.54 9.65
N VAL A 81 5.15 -14.44 10.94
CA VAL A 81 5.09 -15.58 11.86
C VAL A 81 3.78 -16.35 11.69
N GLU A 82 2.68 -15.66 11.53
CA GLU A 82 1.34 -16.30 11.48
C GLU A 82 0.96 -16.85 10.11
N ASP A 83 1.76 -16.63 9.06
CA ASP A 83 1.42 -16.93 7.67
C ASP A 83 0.02 -16.40 7.24
N VAL A 84 -0.48 -15.38 7.96
CA VAL A 84 -1.85 -14.84 7.90
C VAL A 84 -2.19 -14.29 6.50
N TRP A 85 -1.19 -14.04 5.67
CA TRP A 85 -1.39 -13.60 4.29
C TRP A 85 -1.97 -14.71 3.39
N LYS A 86 -1.83 -15.98 3.78
CA LYS A 86 -2.23 -17.13 2.95
C LYS A 86 -3.61 -17.72 3.29
N ASN A 87 -4.08 -17.55 4.54
CA ASN A 87 -5.29 -18.25 5.00
C ASN A 87 -6.47 -17.30 5.26
N LYS A 88 -7.05 -16.72 4.22
CA LYS A 88 -8.32 -15.97 4.30
C LYS A 88 -9.55 -16.85 3.96
N GLY A 89 -9.48 -18.15 4.21
CA GLY A 89 -10.58 -19.09 3.93
C GLY A 89 -11.28 -19.68 5.17
N GLU A 90 -10.70 -19.53 6.35
CA GLU A 90 -11.28 -20.12 7.57
C GLU A 90 -11.87 -19.02 8.46
N SER A 91 -13.05 -19.35 9.00
CA SER A 91 -13.90 -18.46 9.79
C SER A 91 -13.15 -17.77 10.94
N GLN A 92 -13.44 -16.48 11.14
CA GLN A 92 -12.88 -15.62 12.19
C GLN A 92 -13.11 -16.10 13.64
N GLN A 93 -13.68 -17.28 13.83
CA GLN A 93 -14.21 -17.75 15.12
C GLN A 93 -13.21 -18.45 16.03
N GLU A 94 -11.98 -18.73 15.56
CA GLU A 94 -10.96 -19.45 16.37
C GLU A 94 -9.62 -18.72 16.54
N ARG A 95 -9.62 -17.40 16.43
CA ARG A 95 -8.42 -16.65 16.83
C ARG A 95 -8.29 -16.69 18.34
N SER A 96 -7.29 -17.40 18.83
CA SER A 96 -6.85 -17.30 20.22
C SER A 96 -6.73 -15.82 20.60
N GLN A 97 -7.31 -15.42 21.72
CA GLN A 97 -7.34 -14.05 22.24
C GLN A 97 -5.95 -13.50 22.62
N GLU A 98 -4.91 -14.30 22.51
CA GLU A 98 -3.54 -13.89 22.82
C GLU A 98 -2.89 -13.26 21.59
N LEU A 99 -2.55 -11.99 21.71
CA LEU A 99 -1.75 -11.30 20.69
C LEU A 99 -0.37 -11.97 20.60
N PRO A 100 0.11 -12.32 19.39
CA PRO A 100 1.39 -12.96 19.23
C PRO A 100 2.52 -12.06 19.75
N THR A 101 3.38 -12.60 20.60
CA THR A 101 4.56 -11.91 21.09
C THR A 101 5.69 -12.03 20.08
N VAL A 102 6.21 -10.91 19.61
CA VAL A 102 7.39 -10.87 18.74
C VAL A 102 8.57 -10.27 19.47
N ARG A 103 9.77 -10.79 19.19
CA ARG A 103 11.04 -10.31 19.74
C ARG A 103 11.89 -9.76 18.62
N PHE A 104 12.59 -8.68 18.88
CA PHE A 104 13.55 -8.07 17.99
C PHE A 104 14.92 -8.02 18.67
N SER A 105 15.97 -8.28 17.93
CA SER A 105 17.31 -7.87 18.31
C SER A 105 17.49 -6.37 18.05
N GLU A 106 18.46 -5.77 18.73
CA GLU A 106 18.83 -4.36 18.49
C GLU A 106 19.18 -4.11 17.00
N LYS A 107 19.93 -5.04 16.41
CA LYS A 107 20.29 -4.96 14.98
C LYS A 107 19.06 -4.99 14.07
N GLU A 108 18.10 -5.89 14.28
CA GLU A 108 16.86 -5.95 13.49
C GLU A 108 16.07 -4.64 13.56
N LEU A 109 16.02 -4.01 14.74
CA LEU A 109 15.36 -2.73 14.89
C LEU A 109 16.12 -1.62 14.14
N ALA A 110 17.42 -1.51 14.34
CA ALA A 110 18.23 -0.50 13.67
C ALA A 110 18.14 -0.62 12.15
N ASP A 111 18.32 -1.83 11.61
CA ASP A 111 18.21 -2.11 10.18
C ASP A 111 16.79 -1.80 9.66
N GLY A 112 15.75 -2.19 10.40
CA GLY A 112 14.37 -1.96 10.04
C GLY A 112 13.98 -0.47 9.98
N PHE A 113 14.46 0.33 10.94
CA PHE A 113 14.29 1.78 10.94
C PHE A 113 15.02 2.43 9.76
N ALA A 114 16.31 2.10 9.58
CA ALA A 114 17.12 2.62 8.49
C ALA A 114 16.51 2.29 7.12
N GLN A 115 16.11 1.05 6.91
CA GLN A 115 15.50 0.61 5.66
C GLN A 115 14.17 1.32 5.38
N THR A 116 13.33 1.51 6.40
CA THR A 116 12.04 2.19 6.22
C THR A 116 12.26 3.64 5.79
N ARG A 117 13.19 4.35 6.43
CA ARG A 117 13.55 5.72 6.04
C ARG A 117 14.17 5.81 4.65
N ALA A 118 15.04 4.86 4.32
CA ALA A 118 15.63 4.79 2.98
C ALA A 118 14.55 4.63 1.89
N TRP A 119 13.55 3.78 2.10
CA TRP A 119 12.43 3.62 1.18
C TRP A 119 11.55 4.87 1.07
N GLU A 120 11.26 5.53 2.19
CA GLU A 120 10.48 6.78 2.18
C GLU A 120 11.18 7.88 1.38
N ASN A 121 12.47 8.09 1.63
CA ASN A 121 13.28 9.08 0.92
C ASN A 121 13.41 8.74 -0.57
N TRP A 122 13.68 7.48 -0.88
CA TRP A 122 13.76 7.04 -2.27
C TRP A 122 12.42 7.27 -3.01
N GLY A 123 11.29 6.99 -2.38
CA GLY A 123 9.98 7.26 -2.98
C GLY A 123 9.72 8.76 -3.19
N GLU A 124 10.17 9.61 -2.29
CA GLU A 124 10.09 11.06 -2.45
C GLU A 124 10.94 11.55 -3.63
N GLU A 125 12.16 11.05 -3.76
CA GLU A 125 13.04 11.36 -4.90
C GLU A 125 12.47 10.85 -6.22
N LEU A 126 11.99 9.60 -6.24
CA LEU A 126 11.44 8.99 -7.45
C LEU A 126 10.28 9.78 -8.02
N PHE A 127 9.37 10.25 -7.16
CA PHE A 127 8.16 10.95 -7.57
C PHE A 127 8.24 12.48 -7.42
N GLN A 128 9.44 13.05 -7.24
CA GLN A 128 9.63 14.49 -7.02
C GLN A 128 9.03 15.40 -8.11
N HIS A 129 8.88 14.88 -9.33
CA HIS A 129 8.31 15.62 -10.46
C HIS A 129 6.83 15.27 -10.73
N GLN A 130 6.24 14.39 -9.93
CA GLN A 130 4.84 14.00 -10.04
C GLN A 130 3.99 14.73 -8.98
N PRO A 131 2.73 15.08 -9.30
CA PRO A 131 1.81 15.56 -8.28
C PRO A 131 1.70 14.53 -7.16
N THR A 132 2.17 14.88 -5.97
CA THR A 132 2.24 13.98 -4.81
C THR A 132 1.53 14.58 -3.61
N PHE A 133 0.66 13.80 -2.98
CA PHE A 133 0.02 14.11 -1.72
C PHE A 133 0.56 13.18 -0.63
N SER A 134 1.34 13.74 0.29
CA SER A 134 1.89 13.00 1.43
C SER A 134 0.96 13.11 2.63
N LEU A 135 0.70 11.99 3.29
CA LEU A 135 -0.06 11.93 4.53
C LEU A 135 0.51 10.83 5.43
N THR A 136 0.21 10.94 6.73
CA THR A 136 0.58 9.89 7.70
C THR A 136 -0.61 8.99 8.02
N TYR A 137 -0.32 7.76 8.39
CA TYR A 137 -1.34 6.85 8.89
C TYR A 137 -2.00 7.41 10.16
N GLU A 138 -1.23 8.06 11.00
CA GLU A 138 -1.64 8.67 12.25
C GLU A 138 -2.67 9.78 11.99
N ASP A 139 -2.42 10.69 11.06
CA ASP A 139 -3.36 11.73 10.64
C ASP A 139 -4.64 11.10 10.05
N LEU A 140 -4.48 10.10 9.19
CA LEU A 140 -5.61 9.41 8.59
C LEU A 140 -6.51 8.74 9.63
N VAL A 141 -5.95 8.22 10.72
CA VAL A 141 -6.72 7.61 11.81
C VAL A 141 -7.40 8.66 12.70
N GLN A 142 -6.69 9.75 13.01
CA GLN A 142 -7.17 10.79 13.91
C GLN A 142 -8.18 11.72 13.25
N GLN A 143 -7.93 12.10 11.98
CA GLN A 143 -8.67 13.10 11.23
C GLN A 143 -9.19 12.55 9.91
N ARG A 144 -9.72 11.33 9.93
CA ARG A 144 -10.05 10.58 8.71
C ARG A 144 -10.89 11.37 7.72
N ARG A 145 -11.96 12.01 8.19
CA ARG A 145 -12.89 12.75 7.31
C ARG A 145 -12.17 13.90 6.60
N GLU A 146 -11.40 14.66 7.35
CA GLU A 146 -10.65 15.79 6.81
C GLU A 146 -9.58 15.31 5.82
N MET A 147 -8.78 14.30 6.20
CA MET A 147 -7.75 13.76 5.32
C MET A 147 -8.32 13.18 4.03
N MET A 148 -9.44 12.46 4.11
CA MET A 148 -10.09 11.94 2.91
C MET A 148 -10.66 13.03 2.02
N SER A 149 -11.24 14.09 2.59
CA SER A 149 -11.68 15.25 1.80
C SER A 149 -10.50 15.91 1.07
N ARG A 150 -9.35 16.06 1.72
CA ARG A 150 -8.13 16.56 1.08
C ARG A 150 -7.61 15.62 -0.03
N VAL A 151 -7.69 14.31 0.19
CA VAL A 151 -7.34 13.31 -0.84
C VAL A 151 -8.26 13.43 -2.05
N PHE A 152 -9.58 13.54 -1.86
CA PHE A 152 -10.53 13.71 -2.96
C PHE A 152 -10.28 15.02 -3.72
N ALA A 153 -10.04 16.12 -3.01
CA ALA A 153 -9.69 17.40 -3.61
C ALA A 153 -8.39 17.29 -4.45
N PHE A 154 -7.36 16.64 -3.90
CA PHE A 154 -6.11 16.37 -4.64
C PHE A 154 -6.35 15.53 -5.89
N LEU A 155 -7.19 14.52 -5.80
CA LEU A 155 -7.54 13.67 -6.94
C LEU A 155 -8.41 14.42 -7.97
N GLY A 156 -9.12 15.47 -7.58
CA GLY A 156 -10.04 16.24 -8.43
C GLY A 156 -11.38 15.53 -8.62
N VAL A 157 -11.87 14.86 -7.59
CA VAL A 157 -13.19 14.24 -7.53
C VAL A 157 -13.99 14.74 -6.34
N ASP A 158 -15.31 14.61 -6.45
CA ASP A 158 -16.19 14.98 -5.37
C ASP A 158 -15.99 14.05 -4.15
N ASP A 159 -16.20 14.60 -2.95
CA ASP A 159 -16.18 13.82 -1.72
C ASP A 159 -17.41 12.92 -1.67
N LEU A 160 -17.22 11.63 -1.86
CA LEU A 160 -18.27 10.62 -1.88
C LEU A 160 -18.66 10.15 -0.47
N GLY A 161 -18.07 10.73 0.57
CA GLY A 161 -18.18 10.23 1.94
C GLY A 161 -17.44 8.90 2.10
N THR A 162 -16.63 8.79 3.12
CA THR A 162 -15.90 7.55 3.43
C THR A 162 -16.42 6.92 4.71
N GLU A 163 -17.42 6.09 4.57
CA GLU A 163 -17.74 5.14 5.64
C GLU A 163 -16.83 3.92 5.48
N THR A 164 -16.27 3.46 6.58
CA THR A 164 -15.48 2.22 6.59
C THR A 164 -16.13 1.24 7.55
N VAL A 165 -16.22 0.01 7.09
CA VAL A 165 -16.60 -1.14 7.92
C VAL A 165 -15.38 -1.80 8.58
N LEU A 166 -14.18 -1.25 8.36
CA LEU A 166 -12.95 -1.77 8.98
C LEU A 166 -12.83 -1.20 10.38
N GLU A 167 -13.01 -2.04 11.38
CA GLU A 167 -12.68 -1.73 12.76
C GLU A 167 -11.15 -1.73 12.95
N LYS A 168 -10.68 -0.86 13.86
CA LYS A 168 -9.27 -0.78 14.22
C LYS A 168 -8.91 -2.05 15.00
N GLN A 169 -8.01 -2.85 14.47
CA GLN A 169 -7.36 -3.95 15.19
C GLN A 169 -6.22 -3.44 16.07
#